data_fffc8aa10b8ebf64b7c748a95afeb978
#
_entry.id   fffc8aa10b8ebf64b7c748a95afeb978
#
_cell.length_a   1.000
_cell.length_b   1.000
_cell.length_c   1.000
_cell.angle_alpha   90.00
_cell.angle_beta   90.00
_cell.angle_gamma   90.00
#
_symmetry.space_group_name_H-M   'P 1'
#
loop_
_entity.id
_entity.type
_entity.pdbx_description
1 polymer ?
#
loop_
_entity_poly.entity_id
_entity_poly.type
_entity_poly.pdbx_seq_one_letter_code
_entity_poly.pdbx_strand_id
1 'polypeptide(L)'
;MNSSTVYDCTIIELDKHHSDRKGSITVVENHVTVPFEVKRTYYLYDIPGGEERGAHAHKELQQLIVAVSGSFNVTLDDGNVKRTFTLNRPYQGLLVVPGIWRTLDDFSSGSVCLVLASMVYDAADYIRDYSE
;
A
#
# COMPACT_ATOMS: atom_id res chain seq x y z
N MET A 1 -17.37 14.48 -3.97
CA MET A 1 -16.97 13.30 -4.73
C MET A 1 -15.49 13.35 -5.06
N ASN A 2 -14.81 12.26 -4.86
CA ASN A 2 -13.38 12.18 -5.18
C ASN A 2 -13.19 11.91 -6.67
N SER A 3 -12.37 12.73 -7.33
CA SER A 3 -12.07 12.60 -8.75
C SER A 3 -10.74 11.87 -9.02
N SER A 4 -10.15 11.26 -8.00
CA SER A 4 -8.90 10.51 -8.16
C SER A 4 -9.08 9.30 -9.09
N THR A 5 -8.03 8.99 -9.83
CA THR A 5 -7.98 7.82 -10.70
C THR A 5 -6.86 6.89 -10.26
N VAL A 6 -6.87 5.65 -10.80
CA VAL A 6 -5.78 4.70 -10.52
C VAL A 6 -4.43 5.22 -11.00
N TYR A 7 -4.41 6.19 -11.93
CA TYR A 7 -3.17 6.78 -12.43
C TYR A 7 -2.57 7.82 -11.49
N ASP A 8 -3.30 8.24 -10.47
CA ASP A 8 -2.78 9.08 -9.39
C ASP A 8 -2.00 8.25 -8.37
N CYS A 9 -2.12 6.94 -8.44
CA CYS A 9 -1.36 6.01 -7.62
C CYS A 9 -0.11 5.58 -8.37
N THR A 10 1.02 5.49 -7.68
CA THR A 10 2.31 5.24 -8.34
C THR A 10 3.24 4.45 -7.45
N ILE A 11 4.17 3.73 -8.07
CA ILE A 11 5.26 3.09 -7.36
C ILE A 11 6.31 4.15 -7.06
N ILE A 12 6.70 4.24 -5.79
CA ILE A 12 7.78 5.11 -5.33
C ILE A 12 9.00 4.24 -5.06
N GLU A 13 10.13 4.58 -5.68
CA GLU A 13 11.40 3.95 -5.35
C GLU A 13 11.89 4.54 -4.04
N LEU A 14 11.99 3.71 -3.02
CA LEU A 14 12.39 4.14 -1.69
C LEU A 14 13.91 4.27 -1.60
N ASP A 15 14.36 4.98 -0.57
CA ASP A 15 15.78 5.26 -0.35
C ASP A 15 16.48 4.00 0.16
N LYS A 16 17.13 3.27 -0.76
CA LYS A 16 17.80 1.99 -0.48
C LYS A 16 19.30 2.18 -0.41
N HIS A 17 19.89 1.67 0.67
CA HIS A 17 21.34 1.65 0.88
C HIS A 17 21.80 0.21 0.99
N HIS A 18 22.61 -0.25 0.04
CA HIS A 18 23.08 -1.63 -0.01
C HIS A 18 24.55 -1.73 0.36
N SER A 19 24.89 -2.79 1.12
CA SER A 19 26.25 -3.19 1.41
C SER A 19 26.38 -4.68 1.17
N ASP A 20 27.40 -5.11 0.41
CA ASP A 20 27.63 -6.53 0.15
C ASP A 20 27.90 -7.32 1.42
N ARG A 21 28.46 -6.68 2.44
CA ARG A 21 28.81 -7.34 3.71
C ARG A 21 27.70 -7.28 4.75
N LYS A 22 26.90 -6.23 4.74
CA LYS A 22 25.95 -5.93 5.82
C LYS A 22 24.49 -5.94 5.38
N GLY A 23 24.21 -6.23 4.11
CA GLY A 23 22.86 -6.21 3.58
C GLY A 23 22.38 -4.82 3.18
N SER A 24 21.08 -4.61 3.24
CA SER A 24 20.46 -3.38 2.75
C SER A 24 19.58 -2.73 3.80
N ILE A 25 19.53 -1.40 3.74
CA ILE A 25 18.61 -0.58 4.54
C ILE A 25 17.74 0.18 3.56
N THR A 26 16.43 0.21 3.82
CA THR A 26 15.51 1.06 3.08
C THR A 26 14.85 2.03 4.05
N VAL A 27 14.88 3.31 3.70
CA VAL A 27 14.41 4.39 4.56
C VAL A 27 13.14 4.99 3.99
N VAL A 28 12.16 5.22 4.87
CA VAL A 28 10.94 5.96 4.55
C VAL A 28 10.88 7.15 5.50
N GLU A 29 10.84 8.33 4.92
CA GLU A 29 10.92 9.57 5.69
C GLU A 29 9.79 10.52 5.28
N ASN A 30 9.11 11.08 6.27
CA ASN A 30 7.99 11.99 6.06
C ASN A 30 8.38 13.16 5.16
N HIS A 31 7.58 13.43 4.14
CA HIS A 31 7.75 14.52 3.18
C HIS A 31 9.07 14.48 2.39
N VAL A 32 9.82 13.38 2.48
CA VAL A 32 11.04 13.17 1.69
C VAL A 32 10.85 12.02 0.72
N THR A 33 10.64 10.80 1.23
CA THR A 33 10.37 9.63 0.39
C THR A 33 8.89 9.34 0.23
N VAL A 34 8.06 9.76 1.20
CA VAL A 34 6.60 9.72 1.08
C VAL A 34 6.06 11.14 1.16
N PRO A 35 4.99 11.45 0.38
CA PRO A 35 4.47 12.83 0.31
C PRO A 35 3.52 13.18 1.45
N PHE A 36 3.65 12.53 2.61
CA PHE A 36 2.81 12.82 3.77
C PHE A 36 3.54 12.49 5.06
N GLU A 37 2.95 12.92 6.18
CA GLU A 37 3.41 12.53 7.51
C GLU A 37 2.79 11.19 7.88
N VAL A 38 3.63 10.22 8.23
CA VAL A 38 3.16 8.90 8.67
C VAL A 38 2.65 9.01 10.10
N LYS A 39 1.36 8.76 10.29
CA LYS A 39 0.71 8.84 11.61
C LYS A 39 0.33 7.47 12.16
N ARG A 40 0.34 6.44 11.32
CA ARG A 40 0.04 5.07 11.72
C ARG A 40 0.79 4.12 10.80
N THR A 41 1.34 3.06 11.39
CA THR A 41 1.99 1.99 10.66
C THR A 41 1.38 0.67 11.13
N TYR A 42 1.04 -0.20 10.18
CA TYR A 42 0.63 -1.55 10.50
C TYR A 42 1.15 -2.51 9.44
N TYR A 43 1.15 -3.79 9.74
CA TYR A 43 1.60 -4.79 8.78
C TYR A 43 0.75 -6.05 8.87
N LEU A 44 0.58 -6.69 7.73
CA LEU A 44 -0.19 -7.92 7.58
C LEU A 44 0.79 -9.07 7.37
N TYR A 45 0.55 -10.17 8.05
CA TYR A 45 1.41 -11.34 7.96
C TYR A 45 0.60 -12.62 8.21
N ASP A 46 1.19 -13.77 7.92
CA ASP A 46 0.53 -15.08 8.10
C ASP A 46 -0.81 -15.17 7.37
N ILE A 47 -0.92 -14.53 6.20
CA ILE A 47 -2.16 -14.57 5.43
C ILE A 47 -2.22 -15.92 4.71
N PRO A 48 -3.29 -16.72 4.93
CA PRO A 48 -3.43 -18.00 4.26
C PRO A 48 -3.47 -17.85 2.74
N GLY A 49 -2.92 -18.82 2.03
CA GLY A 49 -2.97 -18.83 0.58
C GLY A 49 -4.42 -18.77 0.07
N GLY A 50 -4.66 -17.96 -0.94
CA GLY A 50 -5.98 -17.78 -1.52
C GLY A 50 -6.85 -16.75 -0.83
N GLU A 51 -6.42 -16.19 0.29
CA GLU A 51 -7.18 -15.16 0.99
C GLU A 51 -6.95 -13.78 0.40
N GLU A 52 -7.98 -12.95 0.51
CA GLU A 52 -7.99 -11.57 0.08
C GLU A 52 -8.10 -10.65 1.29
N ARG A 53 -7.42 -9.52 1.24
CA ARG A 53 -7.43 -8.54 2.33
C ARG A 53 -7.69 -7.14 1.78
N GLY A 54 -8.15 -6.24 2.67
CA GLY A 54 -8.17 -4.81 2.42
C GLY A 54 -9.17 -4.34 1.37
N ALA A 55 -10.27 -5.05 1.17
CA ALA A 55 -11.32 -4.65 0.22
C ALA A 55 -12.05 -3.41 0.74
N HIS A 56 -11.47 -2.24 0.50
CA HIS A 56 -12.03 -0.97 0.96
C HIS A 56 -11.39 0.20 0.21
N ALA A 57 -11.94 1.39 0.44
CA ALA A 57 -11.33 2.65 0.03
C ALA A 57 -11.32 3.60 1.22
N HIS A 58 -10.65 4.73 1.08
CA HIS A 58 -10.57 5.78 2.10
C HIS A 58 -11.02 7.12 1.53
N LYS A 59 -11.69 7.92 2.35
CA LYS A 59 -12.14 9.25 1.94
C LYS A 59 -11.01 10.26 1.90
N GLU A 60 -10.10 10.23 2.88
CA GLU A 60 -9.03 11.22 3.02
C GLU A 60 -7.65 10.60 3.20
N LEU A 61 -7.56 9.37 3.71
CA LEU A 61 -6.30 8.73 4.04
C LEU A 61 -5.50 8.37 2.80
N GLN A 62 -4.21 8.67 2.83
CA GLN A 62 -3.23 8.16 1.88
C GLN A 62 -2.45 7.02 2.52
N GLN A 63 -1.99 6.09 1.71
CA GLN A 63 -1.19 4.96 2.18
C GLN A 63 -0.01 4.70 1.26
N LEU A 64 1.07 4.22 1.87
CA LEU A 64 2.18 3.61 1.14
C LEU A 64 2.21 2.13 1.51
N ILE A 65 2.12 1.26 0.54
CA ILE A 65 2.09 -0.19 0.72
C ILE A 65 3.40 -0.78 0.24
N VAL A 66 4.06 -1.57 1.08
CA VAL A 66 5.37 -2.15 0.79
C VAL A 66 5.37 -3.64 1.09
N ALA A 67 5.91 -4.44 0.15
CA ALA A 67 6.18 -5.86 0.41
C ALA A 67 7.58 -5.97 1.02
N VAL A 68 7.67 -5.92 2.35
CA VAL A 68 8.96 -6.01 3.04
C VAL A 68 9.53 -7.42 3.02
N SER A 69 8.69 -8.43 2.79
CA SER A 69 9.08 -9.82 2.59
C SER A 69 8.07 -10.46 1.65
N GLY A 70 8.54 -11.31 0.75
CA GLY A 70 7.69 -12.04 -0.18
C GLY A 70 7.05 -11.15 -1.23
N SER A 71 5.86 -11.54 -1.66
CA SER A 71 5.15 -10.84 -2.73
C SER A 71 3.63 -10.94 -2.55
N PHE A 72 2.93 -9.98 -3.12
CA PHE A 72 1.47 -9.99 -3.22
C PHE A 72 1.02 -9.02 -4.30
N ASN A 73 -0.23 -9.13 -4.70
CA ASN A 73 -0.82 -8.23 -5.68
C ASN A 73 -1.73 -7.22 -5.00
N VAL A 74 -1.70 -5.99 -5.50
CA VAL A 74 -2.64 -4.94 -5.11
C VAL A 74 -3.41 -4.53 -6.35
N THR A 75 -4.72 -4.70 -6.32
CA THR A 75 -5.59 -4.25 -7.40
C THR A 75 -6.27 -2.96 -6.98
N LEU A 76 -6.09 -1.93 -7.80
CA LEU A 76 -6.69 -0.61 -7.60
C LEU A 76 -7.85 -0.45 -8.57
N ASP A 77 -8.92 0.17 -8.10
CA ASP A 77 -10.14 0.37 -8.88
C ASP A 77 -10.72 1.75 -8.57
N ASP A 78 -10.86 2.59 -9.59
CA ASP A 78 -11.41 3.93 -9.44
C ASP A 78 -12.88 4.02 -9.91
N GLY A 79 -13.49 2.88 -10.20
CA GLY A 79 -14.84 2.82 -10.73
C GLY A 79 -14.92 2.78 -12.26
N ASN A 80 -13.84 3.09 -12.94
CA ASN A 80 -13.74 3.07 -14.41
C ASN A 80 -12.67 2.12 -14.91
N VAL A 81 -11.52 2.12 -14.26
CA VAL A 81 -10.34 1.35 -14.67
C VAL A 81 -9.80 0.60 -13.48
N LYS A 82 -9.29 -0.59 -13.73
CA LYS A 82 -8.56 -1.39 -12.74
C LYS A 82 -7.10 -1.49 -13.14
N ARG A 83 -6.20 -1.40 -12.16
CA ARG A 83 -4.78 -1.66 -12.35
C ARG A 83 -4.30 -2.58 -11.23
N THR A 84 -3.50 -3.58 -11.60
CA THR A 84 -2.91 -4.50 -10.65
C THR A 84 -1.41 -4.30 -10.60
N PHE A 85 -0.89 -4.15 -9.38
CA PHE A 85 0.54 -4.05 -9.13
C PHE A 85 0.97 -5.29 -8.37
N THR A 86 2.08 -5.88 -8.78
CA THR A 86 2.73 -6.94 -8.00
C THR A 86 3.84 -6.29 -7.19
N LEU A 87 3.72 -6.36 -5.86
CA LEU A 87 4.74 -5.84 -4.96
C LEU A 87 5.61 -7.00 -4.51
N ASN A 88 6.88 -6.96 -4.83
CA ASN A 88 7.82 -8.04 -4.55
C ASN A 88 9.22 -7.54 -4.21
N ARG A 89 9.38 -6.27 -3.90
CA ARG A 89 10.66 -5.66 -3.54
C ARG A 89 10.48 -4.75 -2.33
N PRO A 90 11.32 -4.89 -1.28
CA PRO A 90 11.15 -4.08 -0.07
C PRO A 90 11.52 -2.59 -0.25
N TYR A 91 12.17 -2.24 -1.36
CA TYR A 91 12.54 -0.85 -1.65
C TYR A 91 11.57 -0.15 -2.61
N GLN A 92 10.41 -0.75 -2.87
CA GLN A 92 9.36 -0.14 -3.69
C GLN A 92 8.09 -0.02 -2.88
N GLY A 93 7.47 1.15 -2.87
CA GLY A 93 6.20 1.39 -2.21
C GLY A 93 5.15 1.84 -3.21
N LEU A 94 3.93 1.31 -3.05
CA LEU A 94 2.79 1.76 -3.84
C LEU A 94 2.04 2.85 -3.07
N LEU A 95 2.05 4.06 -3.62
CA LEU A 95 1.27 5.17 -3.06
C LEU A 95 -0.18 5.03 -3.54
N VAL A 96 -1.10 4.93 -2.59
CA VAL A 96 -2.54 4.87 -2.87
C VAL A 96 -3.18 6.15 -2.35
N VAL A 97 -3.73 6.93 -3.25
CA VAL A 97 -4.39 8.21 -2.93
C VAL A 97 -5.82 7.96 -2.46
N PRO A 98 -6.47 8.95 -1.79
CA PRO A 98 -7.85 8.79 -1.34
C PRO A 98 -8.82 8.48 -2.48
N GLY A 99 -9.90 7.77 -2.16
CA GLY A 99 -10.98 7.51 -3.09
C GLY A 99 -10.77 6.30 -4.00
N ILE A 100 -9.68 5.57 -3.84
CA ILE A 100 -9.37 4.41 -4.68
C ILE A 100 -9.70 3.13 -3.92
N TRP A 101 -10.57 2.32 -4.51
CA TRP A 101 -10.87 0.99 -3.99
C TRP A 101 -9.66 0.09 -4.19
N ARG A 102 -9.31 -0.69 -3.18
CA ARG A 102 -8.17 -1.60 -3.27
C ARG A 102 -8.51 -2.96 -2.70
N THR A 103 -7.91 -3.99 -3.29
CA THR A 103 -7.89 -5.34 -2.76
C THR A 103 -6.46 -5.86 -2.84
N LEU A 104 -6.08 -6.65 -1.85
CA LEU A 104 -4.77 -7.29 -1.79
C LEU A 104 -4.98 -8.80 -1.81
N ASP A 105 -4.27 -9.50 -2.68
CA ASP A 105 -4.39 -10.94 -2.80
C ASP A 105 -3.08 -11.58 -3.29
N ASP A 106 -3.13 -12.87 -3.55
CA ASP A 106 -1.99 -13.64 -4.06
C ASP A 106 -0.74 -13.51 -3.19
N PHE A 107 -0.93 -13.60 -1.88
CA PHE A 107 0.18 -13.50 -0.92
C PHE A 107 1.06 -14.75 -0.98
N SER A 108 2.36 -14.55 -1.15
CA SER A 108 3.32 -15.65 -1.07
C SER A 108 3.50 -16.09 0.37
N SER A 109 4.00 -17.31 0.57
CA SER A 109 4.31 -17.81 1.91
C SER A 109 5.36 -16.93 2.58
N GLY A 110 5.09 -16.53 3.82
CA GLY A 110 5.99 -15.68 4.59
C GLY A 110 6.02 -14.22 4.14
N SER A 111 5.06 -13.81 3.31
CA SER A 111 4.99 -12.40 2.90
C SER A 111 4.60 -11.51 4.06
N VAL A 112 5.12 -10.28 4.04
CA VAL A 112 4.76 -9.23 5.01
C VAL A 112 4.42 -7.98 4.25
N CYS A 113 3.20 -7.50 4.45
CA CYS A 113 2.70 -6.27 3.85
C CYS A 113 2.76 -5.16 4.89
N LEU A 114 3.66 -4.21 4.70
CA LEU A 114 3.79 -3.03 5.56
C LEU A 114 2.97 -1.90 4.97
N VAL A 115 2.15 -1.25 5.80
CA VAL A 115 1.34 -0.11 5.37
C VAL A 115 1.64 1.09 6.25
N LEU A 116 2.02 2.19 5.60
CA LEU A 116 2.28 3.48 6.24
C LEU A 116 1.12 4.40 5.88
N ALA A 117 0.45 4.95 6.89
CA ALA A 117 -0.79 5.69 6.69
C ALA A 117 -0.67 7.14 7.14
N SER A 118 -1.33 8.04 6.41
CA SER A 118 -1.30 9.48 6.67
C SER A 118 -2.21 9.92 7.81
N MET A 119 -3.04 9.02 8.34
CA MET A 119 -3.99 9.31 9.41
C MET A 119 -3.98 8.20 10.44
N VAL A 120 -4.33 8.53 11.68
CA VAL A 120 -4.65 7.52 12.69
C VAL A 120 -5.94 6.80 12.28
N TYR A 121 -6.21 5.66 12.91
CA TYR A 121 -7.41 4.88 12.59
C TYR A 121 -8.67 5.73 12.80
N ASP A 122 -9.54 5.76 11.79
CA ASP A 122 -10.82 6.44 11.85
C ASP A 122 -11.81 5.63 10.98
N ALA A 123 -12.74 4.94 11.64
CA ALA A 123 -13.72 4.12 10.94
C ALA A 123 -14.57 4.95 9.97
N ALA A 124 -14.81 6.22 10.26
CA ALA A 124 -15.60 7.10 9.42
C ALA A 124 -14.91 7.42 8.08
N ASP A 125 -13.60 7.23 7.98
CA ASP A 125 -12.85 7.45 6.74
C ASP A 125 -12.93 6.26 5.79
N TYR A 126 -13.35 5.08 6.25
CA TYR A 126 -13.42 3.89 5.43
C TYR A 126 -14.66 3.88 4.54
N ILE A 127 -14.46 3.47 3.30
CA ILE A 127 -15.54 3.13 2.37
C ILE A 127 -15.47 1.64 2.18
N ARG A 128 -16.42 0.90 2.77
CA ARG A 128 -16.40 -0.56 2.78
C ARG A 128 -17.37 -1.17 1.78
N ASP A 129 -18.24 -0.36 1.21
CA ASP A 129 -19.19 -0.78 0.19
C ASP A 129 -18.71 -0.22 -1.15
N TYR A 130 -18.40 -1.12 -2.08
CA TYR A 130 -17.88 -0.76 -3.39
C TYR A 130 -18.79 0.20 -4.15
N SER A 131 -20.10 0.12 -3.91
CA SER A 131 -21.07 0.99 -4.60
C SER A 131 -21.05 2.45 -4.14
N GLU A 132 -20.35 2.77 -3.07
CA GLU A 132 -20.28 4.15 -2.58
C GLU A 132 -19.40 5.07 -3.43
#